data_ca5168c9cecc47bdc82f99483c15b63c
#
_entry.id   ca5168c9cecc47bdc82f99483c15b63c
#
_cell.length_a   1.000
_cell.length_b   1.000
_cell.length_c   1.000
_cell.angle_alpha   90.00
_cell.angle_beta   90.00
_cell.angle_gamma   90.00
#
_symmetry.space_group_name_H-M   'P 1'
#
loop_
_entity.id
_entity.type
_entity.pdbx_description
1 polymer ?
#
loop_
_entity_poly.entity_id
_entity_poly.type
_entity_poly.pdbx_seq_one_letter_code
_entity_poly.pdbx_strand_id
1 'polypeptide(L)'
;MQQYLDFLSRILLEGEEKGDRTGTGTISVFGHQMRFDISEGFPAVTTKKVHWPSVVHELLWFLSGDTNVGYLQENNVRIWNEWADDEGNLGPVYGKQWRKWESSDGRVIDQIDSAIEMIVNNPQSRRIIVSAWNVGELDDMALMPCHAFFQFYVNGGRLSCQLY
;
A
#
# COMPACT_ATOMS: atom_id res chain seq x y z
N MET A 1 -3.63 -19.56 1.07
CA MET A 1 -4.38 -18.95 -0.07
C MET A 1 -5.89 -19.18 -0.06
N GLN A 2 -6.41 -19.99 0.86
CA GLN A 2 -7.85 -20.24 0.95
C GLN A 2 -8.67 -18.97 1.15
N GLN A 3 -8.19 -18.06 1.98
CA GLN A 3 -8.83 -16.75 2.24
C GLN A 3 -9.10 -15.94 0.95
N TYR A 4 -8.16 -15.99 0.01
CA TYR A 4 -8.33 -15.31 -1.29
C TYR A 4 -9.36 -16.03 -2.18
N LEU A 5 -9.37 -17.37 -2.19
CA LEU A 5 -10.35 -18.16 -2.94
C LEU A 5 -11.76 -17.98 -2.36
N ASP A 6 -11.90 -17.93 -1.04
CA ASP A 6 -13.17 -17.68 -0.36
C ASP A 6 -13.69 -16.28 -0.69
N PHE A 7 -12.79 -15.28 -0.77
CA PHE A 7 -13.16 -13.93 -1.18
C PHE A 7 -13.65 -13.88 -2.64
N LEU A 8 -12.95 -14.55 -3.56
CA LEU A 8 -13.41 -14.65 -4.96
C LEU A 8 -14.78 -15.33 -5.06
N SER A 9 -14.98 -16.40 -4.30
CA SER A 9 -16.27 -17.12 -4.26
C SER A 9 -17.38 -16.21 -3.72
N ARG A 10 -17.09 -15.44 -2.67
CA ARG A 10 -18.04 -14.46 -2.13
C ARG A 10 -18.42 -13.39 -3.17
N ILE A 11 -17.45 -12.85 -3.91
CA ILE A 11 -17.72 -11.87 -4.97
C ILE A 11 -18.65 -12.45 -6.03
N LEU A 12 -18.42 -13.70 -6.46
CA LEU A 12 -19.24 -14.33 -7.47
C LEU A 12 -20.67 -14.64 -7.00
N LEU A 13 -20.87 -14.89 -5.70
CA LEU A 13 -22.17 -15.27 -5.13
C LEU A 13 -22.98 -14.07 -4.65
N GLU A 14 -22.32 -13.04 -4.11
CA GLU A 14 -22.97 -11.92 -3.41
C GLU A 14 -22.69 -10.56 -4.06
N GLY A 15 -21.76 -10.50 -5.04
CA GLY A 15 -21.35 -9.26 -5.65
C GLY A 15 -22.41 -8.64 -6.56
N GLU A 16 -22.41 -7.32 -6.59
CA GLU A 16 -23.28 -6.52 -7.47
C GLU A 16 -22.47 -6.02 -8.68
N GLU A 17 -23.11 -6.00 -9.84
CA GLU A 17 -22.51 -5.42 -11.05
C GLU A 17 -22.41 -3.90 -10.91
N LYS A 18 -21.23 -3.37 -11.25
CA LYS A 18 -20.95 -1.95 -11.24
C LYS A 18 -20.14 -1.56 -12.47
N GLY A 19 -20.55 -0.47 -13.12
CA GLY A 19 -19.76 0.13 -14.20
C GLY A 19 -18.44 0.68 -13.70
N ASP A 20 -17.43 0.71 -14.56
CA ASP A 20 -16.15 1.32 -14.31
C ASP A 20 -15.73 2.28 -15.44
N ARG A 21 -14.62 3.00 -15.26
CA ARG A 21 -14.09 3.96 -16.23
C ARG A 21 -13.63 3.33 -17.56
N THR A 22 -13.40 2.01 -17.57
CA THR A 22 -12.92 1.27 -18.75
C THR A 22 -14.07 0.74 -19.62
N GLY A 23 -15.31 0.76 -19.10
CA GLY A 23 -16.48 0.22 -19.76
C GLY A 23 -16.59 -1.30 -19.71
N THR A 24 -15.65 -2.00 -19.08
CA THR A 24 -15.69 -3.45 -18.90
C THR A 24 -16.68 -3.86 -17.82
N GLY A 25 -16.82 -3.02 -16.77
CA GLY A 25 -17.61 -3.31 -15.60
C GLY A 25 -16.88 -4.20 -14.58
N THR A 26 -17.43 -4.27 -13.38
CA THR A 26 -16.91 -5.08 -12.27
C THR A 26 -18.06 -5.75 -11.54
N ILE A 27 -17.78 -6.90 -10.92
CA ILE A 27 -18.63 -7.48 -9.87
C ILE A 27 -17.92 -7.22 -8.55
N SER A 28 -18.60 -6.61 -7.57
CA SER A 28 -17.97 -6.17 -6.35
C SER A 28 -18.84 -6.37 -5.11
N VAL A 29 -18.17 -6.56 -3.97
CA VAL A 29 -18.76 -6.45 -2.62
C VAL A 29 -18.06 -5.34 -1.88
N PHE A 30 -18.78 -4.60 -1.06
CA PHE A 30 -18.17 -3.57 -0.22
C PHE A 30 -17.76 -4.16 1.13
N GLY A 31 -16.48 -4.05 1.44
CA GLY A 31 -15.92 -4.51 2.72
C GLY A 31 -15.72 -6.03 2.81
N HIS A 32 -14.47 -6.41 2.93
CA HIS A 32 -14.06 -7.78 3.23
C HIS A 32 -12.71 -7.75 3.96
N GLN A 33 -12.52 -8.63 4.93
CA GLN A 33 -11.25 -8.75 5.62
C GLN A 33 -10.69 -10.16 5.43
N MET A 34 -9.46 -10.24 4.94
CA MET A 34 -8.67 -11.47 4.93
C MET A 34 -7.63 -11.44 6.05
N ARG A 35 -7.35 -12.58 6.67
CA ARG A 35 -6.30 -12.73 7.67
C ARG A 35 -5.33 -13.81 7.25
N PHE A 36 -4.05 -13.48 7.37
CA PHE A 36 -2.94 -14.37 7.02
C PHE A 36 -2.01 -14.51 8.23
N ASP A 37 -1.68 -15.74 8.60
CA ASP A 37 -0.60 -15.99 9.54
C ASP A 37 0.71 -16.11 8.76
N ILE A 38 1.53 -15.07 8.83
CA ILE A 38 2.79 -15.01 8.08
C ILE A 38 3.88 -15.94 8.65
N SER A 39 3.66 -16.52 9.84
CA SER A 39 4.54 -17.57 10.35
C SER A 39 4.41 -18.90 9.57
N GLU A 40 3.28 -19.10 8.89
CA GLU A 40 3.05 -20.24 7.99
C GLU A 40 3.61 -20.04 6.58
N GLY A 41 4.09 -18.83 6.29
CA GLY A 41 4.67 -18.45 5.00
C GLY A 41 4.09 -17.15 4.44
N PHE A 42 4.73 -16.63 3.40
CA PHE A 42 4.27 -15.41 2.75
C PHE A 42 2.98 -15.67 1.94
N PRO A 43 1.91 -14.86 2.14
CA PRO A 43 0.60 -15.10 1.53
C PRO A 43 0.55 -14.69 0.04
N ALA A 44 1.44 -15.22 -0.76
CA ALA A 44 1.47 -14.95 -2.19
C ALA A 44 0.28 -15.57 -2.92
N VAL A 45 -0.34 -14.81 -3.82
CA VAL A 45 -1.37 -15.32 -4.72
C VAL A 45 -0.75 -16.32 -5.69
N THR A 46 -1.35 -17.52 -5.81
CA THR A 46 -0.90 -18.59 -6.73
C THR A 46 -1.83 -18.80 -7.92
N THR A 47 -2.94 -18.08 -7.98
CA THR A 47 -3.92 -18.15 -9.08
C THR A 47 -3.43 -17.49 -10.37
N LYS A 48 -2.36 -16.69 -10.28
CA LYS A 48 -1.63 -16.15 -11.41
C LYS A 48 -0.13 -16.06 -11.07
N LYS A 49 0.70 -15.94 -12.10
CA LYS A 49 2.14 -15.71 -11.92
C LYS A 49 2.36 -14.27 -11.45
N VAL A 50 2.82 -14.11 -10.21
CA VAL A 50 3.22 -12.81 -9.65
C VAL A 50 4.65 -12.50 -10.07
N HIS A 51 4.89 -11.28 -10.56
CA HIS A 51 6.23 -10.81 -10.89
C HIS A 51 6.88 -10.23 -9.63
N TRP A 52 7.56 -11.08 -8.86
CA TRP A 52 8.18 -10.74 -7.58
C TRP A 52 9.14 -9.54 -7.62
N PRO A 53 10.00 -9.39 -8.65
CA PRO A 53 10.84 -8.21 -8.72
C PRO A 53 10.05 -6.90 -8.65
N SER A 54 8.90 -6.81 -9.32
CA SER A 54 8.05 -5.61 -9.23
C SER A 54 7.55 -5.36 -7.82
N VAL A 55 7.07 -6.39 -7.12
CA VAL A 55 6.55 -6.26 -5.76
C VAL A 55 7.64 -5.78 -4.78
N VAL A 56 8.83 -6.39 -4.87
CA VAL A 56 9.94 -6.07 -3.97
C VAL A 56 10.51 -4.69 -4.24
N HIS A 57 10.80 -4.36 -5.51
CA HIS A 57 11.37 -3.06 -5.87
C HIS A 57 10.39 -1.91 -5.65
N GLU A 58 9.10 -2.11 -5.87
CA GLU A 58 8.07 -1.11 -5.55
C GLU A 58 8.07 -0.78 -4.05
N LEU A 59 8.05 -1.81 -3.19
CA LEU A 59 8.10 -1.59 -1.75
C LEU A 59 9.39 -0.90 -1.29
N LEU A 60 10.54 -1.32 -1.81
CA LEU A 60 11.83 -0.68 -1.51
C LEU A 60 11.86 0.79 -1.97
N TRP A 61 11.28 1.07 -3.12
CA TRP A 61 11.15 2.42 -3.66
C TRP A 61 10.24 3.30 -2.79
N PHE A 62 9.09 2.80 -2.33
CA PHE A 62 8.25 3.52 -1.35
C PHE A 62 9.02 3.81 -0.06
N LEU A 63 9.72 2.80 0.47
CA LEU A 63 10.50 2.92 1.71
C LEU A 63 11.71 3.85 1.59
N SER A 64 12.25 4.07 0.39
CA SER A 64 13.32 5.04 0.17
C SER A 64 12.83 6.50 0.19
N GLY A 65 11.52 6.72 0.13
CA GLY A 65 10.92 8.06 0.05
C GLY A 65 11.06 8.72 -1.32
N ASP A 66 11.32 7.92 -2.34
CA ASP A 66 11.42 8.37 -3.73
C ASP A 66 10.03 8.40 -4.38
N THR A 67 9.85 9.28 -5.35
CA THR A 67 8.62 9.47 -6.12
C THR A 67 8.88 9.56 -7.64
N ASN A 68 10.13 9.32 -8.06
CA ASN A 68 10.53 9.25 -9.48
C ASN A 68 10.71 7.79 -9.89
N VAL A 69 10.26 7.42 -11.08
CA VAL A 69 10.31 6.03 -11.58
C VAL A 69 11.71 5.55 -11.97
N GLY A 70 12.73 6.40 -11.95
CA GLY A 70 14.08 6.08 -12.39
C GLY A 70 14.65 4.82 -11.73
N TYR A 71 14.58 4.71 -10.40
CA TYR A 71 15.00 3.50 -9.67
C TYR A 71 14.26 2.24 -10.15
N LEU A 72 12.97 2.34 -10.39
CA LEU A 72 12.16 1.20 -10.85
C LEU A 72 12.58 0.77 -12.26
N GLN A 73 12.80 1.73 -13.15
CA GLN A 73 13.24 1.48 -14.53
C GLN A 73 14.63 0.84 -14.59
N GLU A 74 15.58 1.28 -13.77
CA GLU A 74 16.92 0.68 -13.63
C GLU A 74 16.85 -0.77 -13.18
N ASN A 75 15.82 -1.15 -12.43
CA ASN A 75 15.57 -2.51 -11.97
C ASN A 75 14.56 -3.29 -12.85
N ASN A 76 14.31 -2.82 -14.07
CA ASN A 76 13.38 -3.42 -15.05
C ASN A 76 11.92 -3.53 -14.55
N VAL A 77 11.52 -2.66 -13.64
CA VAL A 77 10.15 -2.53 -13.14
C VAL A 77 9.48 -1.35 -13.83
N ARG A 78 8.35 -1.59 -14.50
CA ARG A 78 7.69 -0.58 -15.36
C ARG A 78 6.23 -0.33 -14.99
N ILE A 79 5.79 -0.82 -13.83
CA ILE A 79 4.38 -0.78 -13.41
C ILE A 79 3.85 0.63 -13.15
N TRP A 80 4.74 1.61 -12.99
CA TRP A 80 4.42 3.02 -12.77
C TRP A 80 4.65 3.93 -13.97
N ASN A 81 5.19 3.39 -15.09
CA ASN A 81 5.58 4.22 -16.24
C ASN A 81 4.41 4.98 -16.88
N GLU A 82 3.21 4.38 -16.89
CA GLU A 82 2.03 4.99 -17.50
C GLU A 82 1.48 6.20 -16.74
N TRP A 83 1.91 6.38 -15.48
CA TRP A 83 1.47 7.45 -14.59
C TRP A 83 2.48 8.58 -14.47
N ALA A 84 3.74 8.31 -14.83
CA ALA A 84 4.83 9.28 -14.71
C ALA A 84 4.75 10.35 -15.79
N ASP A 85 5.18 11.56 -15.45
CA ASP A 85 5.41 12.63 -16.42
C ASP A 85 6.65 12.34 -17.29
N ASP A 86 6.97 13.25 -18.21
CA ASP A 86 8.08 13.11 -19.15
C ASP A 86 9.45 13.04 -18.44
N GLU A 87 9.57 13.60 -17.24
CA GLU A 87 10.76 13.56 -16.37
C GLU A 87 10.75 12.35 -15.41
N GLY A 88 9.72 11.53 -15.44
CA GLY A 88 9.57 10.34 -14.62
C GLY A 88 9.01 10.60 -13.21
N ASN A 89 8.44 11.76 -12.94
CA ASN A 89 7.89 12.10 -11.63
C ASN A 89 6.41 11.69 -11.52
N LEU A 90 6.01 11.36 -10.30
CA LEU A 90 4.66 10.92 -9.95
C LEU A 90 3.95 11.86 -8.97
N GLY A 91 4.60 12.98 -8.62
CA GLY A 91 4.10 13.84 -7.56
C GLY A 91 4.25 13.22 -6.16
N PRO A 92 3.51 13.70 -5.15
CA PRO A 92 3.70 13.34 -3.75
C PRO A 92 3.09 11.97 -3.38
N VAL A 93 3.40 10.93 -4.16
CA VAL A 93 2.90 9.55 -3.91
C VAL A 93 3.53 8.90 -2.67
N TYR A 94 3.28 7.61 -2.45
CA TYR A 94 3.63 6.82 -1.26
C TYR A 94 4.97 7.15 -0.60
N GLY A 95 6.06 7.26 -1.37
CA GLY A 95 7.39 7.51 -0.83
C GLY A 95 7.47 8.83 -0.05
N LYS A 96 6.93 9.91 -0.63
CA LYS A 96 6.85 11.20 0.06
C LYS A 96 5.97 11.10 1.31
N GLN A 97 4.79 10.53 1.19
CA GLN A 97 3.85 10.49 2.32
C GLN A 97 4.39 9.65 3.48
N TRP A 98 5.03 8.52 3.22
CA TRP A 98 5.53 7.64 4.27
C TRP A 98 6.80 8.15 4.94
N ARG A 99 7.71 8.79 4.17
CA ARG A 99 9.05 9.14 4.63
C ARG A 99 9.29 10.65 4.81
N LYS A 100 8.47 11.49 4.17
CA LYS A 100 8.72 12.93 4.09
C LYS A 100 7.41 13.74 4.14
N TRP A 101 6.48 13.34 5.01
CA TRP A 101 5.23 14.09 5.20
C TRP A 101 5.51 15.49 5.71
N GLU A 102 5.08 16.49 4.99
CA GLU A 102 5.23 17.89 5.39
C GLU A 102 4.04 18.33 6.24
N SER A 103 4.29 18.83 7.45
CA SER A 103 3.27 19.45 8.28
C SER A 103 3.14 20.93 7.99
N SER A 104 2.03 21.54 8.40
CA SER A 104 1.72 22.95 8.15
C SER A 104 2.73 23.95 8.77
N ASP A 105 3.52 23.51 9.73
CA ASP A 105 4.60 24.30 10.35
C ASP A 105 5.98 24.06 9.72
N GLY A 106 6.03 23.32 8.59
CA GLY A 106 7.24 23.05 7.82
C GLY A 106 8.10 21.90 8.35
N ARG A 107 7.67 21.18 9.39
CA ARG A 107 8.37 19.97 9.82
C ARG A 107 8.16 18.84 8.83
N VAL A 108 9.21 18.07 8.58
CA VAL A 108 9.15 16.82 7.81
C VAL A 108 9.03 15.66 8.79
N ILE A 109 8.01 14.84 8.58
CA ILE A 109 7.70 13.68 9.43
C ILE A 109 7.97 12.41 8.65
N ASP A 110 8.81 11.53 9.23
CA ASP A 110 9.01 10.17 8.76
C ASP A 110 8.05 9.25 9.52
N GLN A 111 6.96 8.83 8.87
CA GLN A 111 5.95 7.99 9.50
C GLN A 111 6.44 6.56 9.72
N ILE A 112 7.31 6.04 8.83
CA ILE A 112 7.88 4.69 8.97
C ILE A 112 8.80 4.64 10.18
N ASP A 113 9.69 5.61 10.32
CA ASP A 113 10.61 5.69 11.46
C ASP A 113 9.84 5.86 12.78
N SER A 114 8.85 6.77 12.79
CA SER A 114 7.95 6.95 13.94
C SER A 114 7.18 5.68 14.32
N ALA A 115 6.74 4.89 13.34
CA ALA A 115 6.05 3.62 13.60
C ALA A 115 7.01 2.59 14.22
N ILE A 116 8.25 2.50 13.71
CA ILE A 116 9.30 1.62 14.27
C ILE A 116 9.62 2.02 15.71
N GLU A 117 9.84 3.31 15.97
CA GLU A 117 10.08 3.82 17.31
C GLU A 117 8.93 3.47 18.28
N MET A 118 7.67 3.63 17.84
CA MET A 118 6.53 3.26 18.67
C MET A 118 6.44 1.76 18.93
N ILE A 119 6.74 0.91 17.95
CA ILE A 119 6.77 -0.55 18.13
C ILE A 119 7.79 -0.93 19.21
N VAL A 120 8.95 -0.29 19.21
CA VAL A 120 10.04 -0.58 20.16
C VAL A 120 9.77 0.02 21.55
N ASN A 121 9.39 1.30 21.60
CA ASN A 121 9.37 2.07 22.84
C ASN A 121 8.00 2.19 23.50
N ASN A 122 6.92 2.03 22.71
CA ASN A 122 5.53 2.12 23.19
C ASN A 122 4.61 1.11 22.47
N PRO A 123 4.89 -0.20 22.57
CA PRO A 123 4.17 -1.24 21.84
C PRO A 123 2.67 -1.33 22.20
N GLN A 124 2.26 -0.77 23.33
CA GLN A 124 0.85 -0.73 23.75
C GLN A 124 0.04 0.36 23.03
N SER A 125 0.69 1.22 22.24
CA SER A 125 0.01 2.26 21.48
C SER A 125 -0.98 1.67 20.48
N ARG A 126 -2.16 2.27 20.42
CA ARG A 126 -3.19 1.99 19.40
C ARG A 126 -3.09 2.95 18.20
N ARG A 127 -2.00 3.71 18.12
CA ARG A 127 -1.78 4.76 17.11
C ARG A 127 -0.51 4.54 16.30
N ILE A 128 -0.10 3.28 16.14
CA ILE A 128 1.04 2.91 15.29
C ILE A 128 0.50 2.82 13.86
N ILE A 129 0.34 3.97 13.22
CA ILE A 129 -0.36 4.13 11.92
C ILE A 129 0.59 4.83 10.96
N VAL A 130 0.56 4.39 9.70
CA VAL A 130 1.19 5.05 8.55
C VAL A 130 0.10 5.31 7.51
N SER A 131 -0.03 6.56 7.08
CA SER A 131 -1.03 7.00 6.10
C SER A 131 -0.37 7.53 4.84
N ALA A 132 -0.84 7.09 3.68
CA ALA A 132 -0.51 7.70 2.40
C ALA A 132 -1.61 8.69 1.93
N TRP A 133 -2.77 8.68 2.60
CA TRP A 133 -3.91 9.51 2.22
C TRP A 133 -3.77 10.92 2.80
N ASN A 134 -3.11 11.80 2.05
CA ASN A 134 -2.96 13.21 2.37
C ASN A 134 -3.97 14.03 1.57
N VAL A 135 -5.09 14.38 2.19
CA VAL A 135 -6.21 15.07 1.52
C VAL A 135 -5.77 16.38 0.85
N GLY A 136 -4.75 17.05 1.39
CA GLY A 136 -4.24 18.30 0.85
C GLY A 136 -3.37 18.16 -0.42
N GLU A 137 -2.94 16.94 -0.76
CA GLU A 137 -2.03 16.66 -1.88
C GLU A 137 -2.57 15.60 -2.86
N LEU A 138 -3.81 15.13 -2.69
CA LEU A 138 -4.36 14.07 -3.56
C LEU A 138 -4.40 14.47 -5.03
N ASP A 139 -4.73 15.72 -5.31
CA ASP A 139 -4.85 16.24 -6.70
C ASP A 139 -3.49 16.41 -7.38
N ASP A 140 -2.40 16.45 -6.59
CA ASP A 140 -1.02 16.56 -7.10
C ASP A 140 -0.37 15.18 -7.34
N MET A 141 -1.05 14.09 -6.95
CA MET A 141 -0.58 12.72 -7.15
C MET A 141 -0.97 12.21 -8.53
N ALA A 142 -0.03 11.63 -9.27
CA ALA A 142 -0.32 10.99 -10.56
C ALA A 142 -1.33 9.83 -10.41
N LEU A 143 -1.32 9.17 -9.24
CA LEU A 143 -2.29 8.15 -8.86
C LEU A 143 -2.57 8.24 -7.35
N MET A 144 -3.83 8.39 -6.98
CA MET A 144 -4.25 8.37 -5.57
C MET A 144 -3.93 7.01 -4.92
N PRO A 145 -3.58 7.00 -3.60
CA PRO A 145 -3.15 5.78 -2.94
C PRO A 145 -4.23 4.70 -2.85
N CYS A 146 -3.94 3.50 -3.36
CA CYS A 146 -4.76 2.31 -3.14
C CYS A 146 -4.54 1.73 -1.74
N HIS A 147 -3.27 1.70 -1.29
CA HIS A 147 -2.90 1.34 0.08
C HIS A 147 -2.99 2.61 0.95
N ALA A 148 -4.22 3.01 1.28
CA ALA A 148 -4.49 4.32 1.88
C ALA A 148 -3.84 4.49 3.25
N PHE A 149 -3.90 3.47 4.12
CA PHE A 149 -3.15 3.42 5.36
C PHE A 149 -2.97 2.00 5.89
N PHE A 150 -2.02 1.83 6.81
CA PHE A 150 -1.86 0.59 7.56
C PHE A 150 -1.55 0.87 9.02
N GLN A 151 -1.90 -0.09 9.87
CA GLN A 151 -1.74 -0.01 11.31
C GLN A 151 -1.03 -1.25 11.83
N PHE A 152 -0.06 -1.02 12.72
CA PHE A 152 0.57 -2.10 13.47
C PHE A 152 -0.07 -2.28 14.84
N TYR A 153 -0.06 -3.52 15.33
CA TYR A 153 -0.55 -3.90 16.62
C TYR A 153 0.38 -4.92 17.26
N VAL A 154 0.84 -4.63 18.47
CA VAL A 154 1.74 -5.52 19.23
C VAL A 154 0.96 -6.12 20.40
N ASN A 155 0.94 -7.45 20.50
CA ASN A 155 0.34 -8.15 21.63
C ASN A 155 0.98 -9.52 21.84
N GLY A 156 1.32 -9.88 23.09
CA GLY A 156 1.89 -11.18 23.43
C GLY A 156 3.19 -11.49 22.66
N GLY A 157 4.04 -10.49 22.42
CA GLY A 157 5.29 -10.64 21.66
C GLY A 157 5.09 -10.86 20.14
N ARG A 158 3.89 -10.68 19.63
CA ARG A 158 3.56 -10.78 18.21
C ARG A 158 3.24 -9.42 17.62
N LEU A 159 3.72 -9.18 16.40
CA LEU A 159 3.40 -8.01 15.60
C LEU A 159 2.36 -8.39 14.54
N SER A 160 1.28 -7.64 14.47
CA SER A 160 0.27 -7.74 13.42
C SER A 160 0.23 -6.44 12.61
N CYS A 161 -0.15 -6.55 11.34
CA CYS A 161 -0.38 -5.40 10.48
C CYS A 161 -1.75 -5.52 9.83
N GLN A 162 -2.53 -4.46 9.86
CA GLN A 162 -3.75 -4.33 9.09
C GLN A 162 -3.54 -3.26 8.03
N LEU A 163 -3.79 -3.62 6.78
CA LEU A 163 -3.80 -2.73 5.63
C LEU A 163 -5.24 -2.44 5.23
N TYR A 164 -5.52 -1.17 4.95
CA TYR A 164 -6.75 -0.69 4.35
C TYR A 164 -6.47 -0.18 2.94
#